data_8becfff8ea9f3560225c3b9e0c51a62b
#
_entry.id   8becfff8ea9f3560225c3b9e0c51a62b
#
_cell.length_a   1.000
_cell.length_b   1.000
_cell.length_c   1.000
_cell.angle_alpha   90.00
_cell.angle_beta   90.00
_cell.angle_gamma   90.00
#
_symmetry.space_group_name_H-M   'P 1'
#
loop_
_entity.id
_entity.type
_entity.pdbx_description
1 polymer ?
#
loop_
_entity_poly.entity_id
_entity_poly.type
_entity_poly.pdbx_seq_one_letter_code
_entity_poly.pdbx_strand_id
1 'polypeptide(L)'
;MRTCSCIYESEINKENKFYTLSQNTAMADDGSGAGSQVALVTGGYDHTIKLWQAHSGVCLRTMQHPDSQVNGLEISPTGQMVAACGYQHIRLYDLASANPDPVVNFEGITKNVSRVGFQKDDLWMYTGGEDWTARIWDPRALPQFSCTKIFQVQAPVNAVMLHPDQTQIMVGDQSGIIHMWDLRTDQNEQLIPEAEASIQDIAIDPEGKMMAAVNNKGNCYVWSLGGSAPHPVPLKHIVAHSKYALRCKFSLDSTMLVTTSGDCSAKVWRTSDWSLLRELRNETQRWVWDAAFSIDSRYLFTGSSDSYARLWDVEKGTLEREYCGHQKAITALAFRDQTV
;
A
#
# COMPACT_ATOMS: atom_id res chain seq x y z
N MET A 1 19.62 -45.11 28.51
CA MET A 1 20.06 -43.71 28.62
C MET A 1 20.78 -43.32 27.33
N ARG A 2 20.08 -42.79 26.36
CA ARG A 2 20.55 -42.04 25.18
C ARG A 2 19.34 -41.89 24.26
N THR A 3 18.60 -40.83 24.43
CA THR A 3 17.69 -40.25 23.41
C THR A 3 16.99 -39.08 24.07
N CYS A 4 17.57 -37.90 23.97
CA CYS A 4 16.88 -36.63 24.16
C CYS A 4 17.86 -35.46 23.95
N SER A 5 18.40 -35.30 22.73
CA SER A 5 19.16 -34.10 22.38
C SER A 5 19.05 -33.66 20.92
N CYS A 6 18.24 -34.32 20.10
CA CYS A 6 18.11 -33.97 18.67
C CYS A 6 16.81 -33.27 18.29
N ILE A 7 15.91 -33.03 19.24
CA ILE A 7 14.60 -32.36 18.94
C ILE A 7 14.65 -30.85 19.19
N TYR A 8 15.56 -30.35 19.99
CA TYR A 8 15.64 -28.93 20.36
C TYR A 8 16.39 -28.04 19.35
N GLU A 9 17.28 -28.60 18.52
CA GLU A 9 18.02 -27.82 17.51
C GLU A 9 17.26 -27.61 16.22
N SER A 10 16.15 -28.33 15.97
CA SER A 10 15.34 -28.16 14.75
C SER A 10 14.24 -27.10 14.89
N GLU A 11 13.89 -26.71 16.10
CA GLU A 11 12.85 -25.68 16.32
C GLU A 11 13.40 -24.26 16.34
N ILE A 12 14.65 -24.05 16.73
CA ILE A 12 15.28 -22.72 16.76
C ILE A 12 15.58 -22.19 15.33
N ASN A 13 15.72 -23.06 14.34
CA ASN A 13 15.95 -22.66 12.94
C ASN A 13 14.69 -22.30 12.14
N LYS A 14 13.51 -22.40 12.73
CA LYS A 14 12.24 -22.04 12.06
C LYS A 14 11.74 -20.64 12.38
N GLU A 15 12.37 -19.95 13.32
CA GLU A 15 11.80 -18.70 13.86
C GLU A 15 11.96 -17.46 13.00
N ASN A 16 12.71 -17.46 11.89
CA ASN A 16 12.92 -16.22 11.18
C ASN A 16 13.29 -16.37 9.70
N LYS A 17 12.39 -16.80 8.82
CA LYS A 17 12.68 -16.69 7.38
C LYS A 17 12.53 -15.28 6.82
N PHE A 18 11.67 -14.44 7.38
CA PHE A 18 11.70 -13.00 7.12
C PHE A 18 12.98 -12.37 7.69
N TYR A 19 13.38 -12.73 8.91
CA TYR A 19 14.66 -12.30 9.49
C TYR A 19 15.87 -12.95 8.80
N THR A 20 15.77 -14.21 8.35
CA THR A 20 16.90 -14.92 7.72
C THR A 20 17.10 -14.50 6.27
N LEU A 21 16.03 -14.10 5.55
CA LEU A 21 16.16 -13.46 4.24
C LEU A 21 16.85 -12.10 4.36
N SER A 22 16.67 -11.40 5.50
CA SER A 22 17.31 -10.11 5.76
C SER A 22 18.78 -10.22 6.22
N GLN A 23 19.22 -11.34 6.80
CA GLN A 23 20.58 -11.48 7.32
C GLN A 23 21.59 -12.10 6.34
N ASN A 24 21.15 -12.79 5.29
CA ASN A 24 22.05 -13.39 4.31
C ASN A 24 22.61 -12.43 3.25
N THR A 25 22.21 -11.15 3.27
CA THR A 25 22.74 -10.12 2.37
C THR A 25 23.85 -9.25 2.99
N ALA A 26 24.30 -9.54 4.21
CA ALA A 26 25.30 -8.73 4.93
C ALA A 26 26.76 -9.15 4.66
N MET A 27 27.12 -9.62 3.48
CA MET A 27 28.52 -9.87 3.08
C MET A 27 28.75 -9.60 1.59
N ALA A 28 28.74 -8.34 1.21
CA ALA A 28 29.54 -7.82 0.09
C ALA A 28 29.74 -6.31 0.31
N ASP A 29 30.75 -5.98 1.11
CA ASP A 29 31.24 -4.63 1.29
C ASP A 29 32.16 -4.31 0.11
N ASP A 30 31.65 -3.53 -0.84
CA ASP A 30 32.49 -2.75 -1.74
C ASP A 30 32.21 -1.26 -1.50
N GLY A 31 33.01 -0.70 -0.66
CA GLY A 31 33.47 0.66 -0.41
C GLY A 31 32.78 1.85 -1.12
N SER A 32 31.46 1.91 -1.20
CA SER A 32 30.73 3.13 -1.57
C SER A 32 29.70 3.45 -0.47
N GLY A 33 29.89 4.58 0.19
CA GLY A 33 29.22 5.03 1.39
C GLY A 33 27.73 4.70 1.47
N ALA A 34 27.28 4.32 2.68
CA ALA A 34 25.90 4.12 3.04
C ALA A 34 25.06 5.40 2.81
N GLY A 35 24.69 5.65 1.55
CA GLY A 35 23.71 6.64 1.19
C GLY A 35 22.33 6.09 1.47
N SER A 36 21.52 6.82 2.21
CA SER A 36 20.12 6.53 2.47
C SER A 36 19.44 6.07 1.16
N GLN A 37 18.94 4.83 1.15
CA GLN A 37 18.33 4.27 -0.05
C GLN A 37 16.89 4.79 -0.17
N VAL A 38 16.75 5.95 -0.85
CA VAL A 38 15.45 6.52 -1.20
C VAL A 38 14.90 5.73 -2.39
N ALA A 39 13.98 4.82 -2.11
CA ALA A 39 13.43 3.90 -3.09
C ALA A 39 12.01 4.30 -3.52
N LEU A 40 11.83 4.55 -4.81
CA LEU A 40 10.53 4.61 -5.47
C LEU A 40 10.31 3.30 -6.23
N VAL A 41 9.19 2.64 -5.97
CA VAL A 41 8.78 1.44 -6.70
C VAL A 41 7.49 1.73 -7.44
N THR A 42 7.42 1.38 -8.70
CA THR A 42 6.22 1.53 -9.54
C THR A 42 5.87 0.23 -10.22
N GLY A 43 4.58 -0.04 -10.40
CA GLY A 43 4.10 -1.22 -11.11
C GLY A 43 2.86 -0.90 -11.95
N GLY A 44 2.62 -1.69 -12.98
CA GLY A 44 1.53 -1.37 -13.88
C GLY A 44 1.01 -2.52 -14.74
N TYR A 45 0.25 -2.15 -15.74
CA TYR A 45 -0.36 -3.08 -16.73
C TYR A 45 0.64 -3.68 -17.72
N ASP A 46 1.90 -3.26 -17.70
CA ASP A 46 2.97 -3.86 -18.51
C ASP A 46 3.61 -5.08 -17.86
N HIS A 47 3.05 -5.56 -16.73
CA HIS A 47 3.52 -6.71 -15.98
C HIS A 47 4.95 -6.51 -15.42
N THR A 48 5.37 -5.27 -15.24
CA THR A 48 6.68 -4.95 -14.67
C THR A 48 6.55 -4.16 -13.38
N ILE A 49 7.54 -4.36 -12.50
CA ILE A 49 7.79 -3.58 -11.32
C ILE A 49 9.14 -2.91 -11.51
N LYS A 50 9.21 -1.60 -11.38
CA LYS A 50 10.44 -0.84 -11.55
C LYS A 50 10.86 -0.19 -10.26
N LEU A 51 12.15 -0.35 -9.94
CA LEU A 51 12.82 0.32 -8.84
C LEU A 51 13.58 1.53 -9.40
N TRP A 52 13.33 2.70 -8.83
CA TRP A 52 13.91 3.96 -9.27
C TRP A 52 14.74 4.59 -8.18
N GLN A 53 15.82 5.23 -8.59
CA GLN A 53 16.49 6.20 -7.76
C GLN A 53 15.70 7.52 -7.80
N ALA A 54 14.99 7.83 -6.70
CA ALA A 54 14.01 8.90 -6.71
C ALA A 54 14.57 10.27 -7.08
N HIS A 55 15.76 10.62 -6.61
CA HIS A 55 16.38 11.93 -6.86
C HIS A 55 16.95 12.09 -8.27
N SER A 56 17.38 11.03 -8.97
CA SER A 56 17.95 11.11 -10.32
C SER A 56 16.94 10.75 -11.42
N GLY A 57 15.90 9.99 -11.09
CA GLY A 57 14.93 9.46 -12.06
C GLY A 57 15.46 8.24 -12.84
N VAL A 58 16.62 7.72 -12.47
CA VAL A 58 17.21 6.54 -13.11
C VAL A 58 16.48 5.27 -12.65
N CYS A 59 16.08 4.44 -13.61
CA CYS A 59 15.57 3.11 -13.31
C CYS A 59 16.73 2.19 -12.94
N LEU A 60 16.79 1.79 -11.67
CA LEU A 60 17.85 0.92 -11.16
C LEU A 60 17.62 -0.54 -11.54
N ARG A 61 16.35 -0.98 -11.52
CA ARG A 61 16.01 -2.37 -11.80
C ARG A 61 14.59 -2.49 -12.33
N THR A 62 14.37 -3.48 -13.19
CA THR A 62 13.05 -3.92 -13.65
C THR A 62 12.86 -5.37 -13.26
N MET A 63 11.82 -5.64 -12.48
CA MET A 63 11.40 -6.98 -12.06
C MET A 63 10.16 -7.37 -12.86
N GLN A 64 10.05 -8.65 -13.21
CA GLN A 64 8.89 -9.16 -13.92
C GLN A 64 7.82 -9.63 -12.95
N HIS A 65 6.57 -9.31 -13.25
CA HIS A 65 5.38 -9.84 -12.57
C HIS A 65 4.56 -10.66 -13.57
N PRO A 66 5.06 -11.84 -13.99
CA PRO A 66 4.51 -12.58 -15.12
C PRO A 66 3.07 -13.00 -14.86
N ASP A 67 2.30 -13.11 -15.93
CA ASP A 67 0.91 -13.57 -15.95
C ASP A 67 -0.10 -12.70 -15.19
N SER A 68 0.31 -11.53 -14.72
CA SER A 68 -0.53 -10.64 -13.94
C SER A 68 -0.13 -9.17 -14.08
N GLN A 69 -1.11 -8.29 -14.18
CA GLN A 69 -0.88 -6.85 -13.95
C GLN A 69 -0.59 -6.60 -12.45
N VAL A 70 0.03 -5.48 -12.15
CA VAL A 70 0.24 -5.03 -10.77
C VAL A 70 -0.89 -4.09 -10.36
N ASN A 71 -1.70 -4.46 -9.36
CA ASN A 71 -2.81 -3.65 -8.86
C ASN A 71 -2.44 -2.87 -7.59
N GLY A 72 -1.55 -3.42 -6.79
CA GLY A 72 -1.09 -2.83 -5.55
C GLY A 72 0.36 -3.17 -5.27
N LEU A 73 1.06 -2.24 -4.68
CA LEU A 73 2.44 -2.35 -4.22
C LEU A 73 2.54 -1.82 -2.80
N GLU A 74 3.34 -2.49 -1.99
CA GLU A 74 3.72 -1.98 -0.67
C GLU A 74 5.15 -2.39 -0.36
N ILE A 75 5.96 -1.45 0.16
CA ILE A 75 7.31 -1.73 0.65
C ILE A 75 7.20 -2.15 2.11
N SER A 76 7.91 -3.20 2.47
CA SER A 76 7.91 -3.70 3.84
C SER A 76 8.44 -2.64 4.83
N PRO A 77 8.01 -2.66 6.10
CA PRO A 77 8.51 -1.75 7.14
C PRO A 77 10.02 -1.76 7.31
N THR A 78 10.69 -2.87 7.02
CA THR A 78 12.16 -2.96 7.02
C THR A 78 12.80 -2.33 5.77
N GLY A 79 12.04 -2.08 4.71
CA GLY A 79 12.55 -1.56 3.44
C GLY A 79 13.27 -2.59 2.56
N GLN A 80 13.28 -3.86 2.95
CA GLN A 80 14.02 -4.90 2.23
C GLN A 80 13.20 -5.59 1.16
N MET A 81 11.87 -5.65 1.35
CA MET A 81 10.96 -6.37 0.49
C MET A 81 9.92 -5.43 -0.13
N VAL A 82 9.43 -5.79 -1.29
CA VAL A 82 8.22 -5.22 -1.87
C VAL A 82 7.20 -6.32 -2.15
N ALA A 83 5.99 -6.14 -1.67
CA ALA A 83 4.86 -6.97 -2.02
C ALA A 83 4.16 -6.39 -3.26
N ALA A 84 3.83 -7.25 -4.20
CA ALA A 84 3.04 -6.92 -5.38
C ALA A 84 1.84 -7.85 -5.48
N CYS A 85 0.66 -7.28 -5.70
CA CYS A 85 -0.54 -8.04 -5.92
C CYS A 85 -1.18 -7.73 -7.28
N GLY A 86 -1.88 -8.73 -7.83
CA GLY A 86 -2.52 -8.61 -9.13
C GLY A 86 -3.56 -9.71 -9.38
N TYR A 87 -3.71 -10.12 -10.64
CA TYR A 87 -4.65 -11.17 -10.99
C TYR A 87 -4.12 -12.54 -10.55
N GLN A 88 -4.74 -13.13 -9.53
CA GLN A 88 -4.42 -14.44 -8.95
C GLN A 88 -3.00 -14.57 -8.37
N HIS A 89 -2.27 -13.47 -8.20
CA HIS A 89 -0.91 -13.50 -7.71
C HIS A 89 -0.67 -12.48 -6.61
N ILE A 90 0.00 -12.91 -5.57
CA ILE A 90 0.69 -12.08 -4.58
C ILE A 90 2.13 -12.58 -4.55
N ARG A 91 3.09 -11.68 -4.73
CA ARG A 91 4.51 -12.01 -4.79
C ARG A 91 5.34 -11.03 -3.98
N LEU A 92 6.37 -11.56 -3.32
CA LEU A 92 7.37 -10.74 -2.64
C LEU A 92 8.65 -10.72 -3.45
N TYR A 93 9.24 -9.54 -3.57
CA TYR A 93 10.51 -9.31 -4.25
C TYR A 93 11.49 -8.69 -3.26
N ASP A 94 12.74 -9.13 -3.32
CA ASP A 94 13.83 -8.57 -2.53
C ASP A 94 14.37 -7.31 -3.21
N LEU A 95 14.35 -6.19 -2.49
CA LEU A 95 14.84 -4.91 -3.00
C LEU A 95 16.37 -4.78 -2.90
N ALA A 96 17.02 -5.52 -2.01
CA ALA A 96 18.47 -5.50 -1.82
C ALA A 96 19.19 -6.40 -2.83
N SER A 97 18.60 -7.56 -3.16
CA SER A 97 19.18 -8.52 -4.11
C SER A 97 19.07 -8.02 -5.55
N ALA A 98 20.05 -8.33 -6.38
CA ALA A 98 19.98 -8.10 -7.82
C ALA A 98 19.04 -9.06 -8.57
N ASN A 99 18.48 -10.07 -7.90
CA ASN A 99 17.57 -11.03 -8.51
C ASN A 99 16.25 -10.37 -8.92
N PRO A 100 15.83 -10.45 -10.19
CA PRO A 100 14.56 -9.89 -10.65
C PRO A 100 13.34 -10.78 -10.33
N ASP A 101 13.55 -12.03 -9.90
CA ASP A 101 12.49 -13.00 -9.67
C ASP A 101 11.89 -12.85 -8.26
N PRO A 102 10.61 -13.21 -8.07
CA PRO A 102 10.00 -13.17 -6.75
C PRO A 102 10.63 -14.21 -5.81
N VAL A 103 10.85 -13.80 -4.57
CA VAL A 103 11.36 -14.67 -3.50
C VAL A 103 10.25 -15.58 -2.97
N VAL A 104 9.02 -15.06 -2.95
CA VAL A 104 7.84 -15.78 -2.45
C VAL A 104 6.68 -15.58 -3.41
N ASN A 105 5.95 -16.68 -3.68
CA ASN A 105 4.63 -16.67 -4.32
C ASN A 105 3.60 -17.24 -3.34
N PHE A 106 2.50 -16.52 -3.15
CA PHE A 106 1.40 -16.98 -2.30
C PHE A 106 0.41 -17.78 -3.15
N GLU A 107 -0.02 -18.91 -2.62
CA GLU A 107 -0.92 -19.83 -3.29
C GLU A 107 -2.37 -19.71 -2.78
N GLY A 108 -3.32 -20.33 -3.50
CA GLY A 108 -4.73 -20.38 -3.10
C GLY A 108 -5.53 -19.10 -3.42
N ILE A 109 -5.02 -18.27 -4.32
CA ILE A 109 -5.67 -17.05 -4.79
C ILE A 109 -6.36 -17.35 -6.12
N THR A 110 -7.66 -17.08 -6.21
CA THR A 110 -8.48 -17.47 -7.37
C THR A 110 -9.02 -16.28 -8.17
N LYS A 111 -8.91 -15.09 -7.63
CA LYS A 111 -9.44 -13.84 -8.20
C LYS A 111 -8.40 -12.73 -8.14
N ASN A 112 -8.79 -11.59 -8.66
CA ASN A 112 -7.98 -10.38 -8.63
C ASN A 112 -7.77 -9.88 -7.21
N VAL A 113 -6.53 -9.55 -6.84
CA VAL A 113 -6.17 -8.95 -5.56
C VAL A 113 -5.98 -7.46 -5.78
N SER A 114 -6.74 -6.67 -5.04
CA SER A 114 -6.78 -5.21 -5.19
C SER A 114 -5.77 -4.48 -4.31
N ARG A 115 -5.45 -5.05 -3.14
CA ARG A 115 -4.61 -4.43 -2.11
C ARG A 115 -3.73 -5.44 -1.41
N VAL A 116 -2.57 -4.94 -0.99
CA VAL A 116 -1.62 -5.64 -0.13
C VAL A 116 -1.04 -4.63 0.86
N GLY A 117 -0.75 -5.07 2.07
CA GLY A 117 -0.07 -4.27 3.08
C GLY A 117 0.64 -5.14 4.10
N PHE A 118 1.59 -4.55 4.80
CA PHE A 118 2.37 -5.20 5.85
C PHE A 118 1.93 -4.76 7.23
N GLN A 119 2.10 -5.65 8.19
CA GLN A 119 2.05 -5.35 9.60
C GLN A 119 3.34 -4.57 9.99
N LYS A 120 3.24 -3.67 10.97
CA LYS A 120 4.28 -2.73 11.37
C LYS A 120 5.66 -3.37 11.65
N ASP A 121 5.69 -4.57 12.23
CA ASP A 121 6.92 -5.27 12.60
C ASP A 121 7.33 -6.33 11.57
N ASP A 122 6.77 -6.30 10.36
CA ASP A 122 7.01 -7.28 9.27
C ASP A 122 6.68 -8.74 9.64
N LEU A 123 5.82 -8.97 10.64
CA LEU A 123 5.51 -10.33 11.10
C LEU A 123 4.46 -11.03 10.24
N TRP A 124 3.58 -10.27 9.60
CA TRP A 124 2.53 -10.77 8.72
C TRP A 124 2.08 -9.68 7.74
N MET A 125 1.35 -10.09 6.74
CA MET A 125 0.79 -9.19 5.73
C MET A 125 -0.70 -9.42 5.56
N TYR A 126 -1.38 -8.45 4.96
CA TYR A 126 -2.80 -8.54 4.66
C TYR A 126 -3.07 -8.22 3.20
N THR A 127 -4.16 -8.76 2.68
CA THR A 127 -4.61 -8.54 1.30
C THR A 127 -6.12 -8.46 1.22
N GLY A 128 -6.63 -7.82 0.17
CA GLY A 128 -8.04 -7.82 -0.17
C GLY A 128 -8.25 -7.99 -1.65
N GLY A 129 -9.35 -8.63 -2.04
CA GLY A 129 -9.56 -8.98 -3.43
C GLY A 129 -11.02 -9.16 -3.86
N GLU A 130 -11.18 -9.40 -5.16
CA GLU A 130 -12.48 -9.63 -5.80
C GLU A 130 -13.12 -10.97 -5.44
N ASP A 131 -12.45 -11.80 -4.66
CA ASP A 131 -13.00 -13.04 -4.09
C ASP A 131 -13.86 -12.78 -2.84
N TRP A 132 -14.15 -11.51 -2.55
CA TRP A 132 -14.96 -11.03 -1.43
C TRP A 132 -14.31 -11.28 -0.07
N THR A 133 -12.98 -11.38 -0.04
CA THR A 133 -12.23 -11.63 1.19
C THR A 133 -11.17 -10.59 1.44
N ALA A 134 -10.94 -10.29 2.72
CA ALA A 134 -9.67 -9.81 3.20
C ALA A 134 -8.96 -10.94 3.94
N ARG A 135 -7.64 -11.07 3.78
CA ARG A 135 -6.88 -12.20 4.30
C ARG A 135 -5.64 -11.73 5.05
N ILE A 136 -5.27 -12.49 6.08
CA ILE A 136 -4.01 -12.36 6.78
C ILE A 136 -3.12 -13.56 6.43
N TRP A 137 -1.86 -13.26 6.10
CA TRP A 137 -0.84 -14.22 5.71
C TRP A 137 0.31 -14.14 6.70
N ASP A 138 0.58 -15.22 7.41
CA ASP A 138 1.65 -15.30 8.38
C ASP A 138 2.74 -16.25 7.85
N PRO A 139 3.98 -15.76 7.63
CA PRO A 139 5.07 -16.59 7.14
C PRO A 139 5.51 -17.67 8.13
N ARG A 140 5.15 -17.53 9.41
CA ARG A 140 5.47 -18.48 10.47
C ARG A 140 4.49 -19.65 10.54
N ALA A 141 3.29 -19.48 9.94
CA ALA A 141 2.29 -20.54 9.92
C ALA A 141 2.70 -21.68 8.96
N LEU A 142 2.26 -22.91 9.26
CA LEU A 142 2.53 -24.09 8.43
C LEU A 142 1.29 -24.48 7.62
N PRO A 143 1.42 -24.73 6.31
CA PRO A 143 2.63 -24.58 5.49
C PRO A 143 3.05 -23.11 5.39
N GLN A 144 4.34 -22.87 5.16
CA GLN A 144 4.90 -21.51 5.15
C GLN A 144 4.12 -20.55 4.24
N PHE A 145 3.91 -19.31 4.71
CA PHE A 145 3.11 -18.27 4.03
C PHE A 145 1.65 -18.66 3.83
N SER A 146 1.09 -19.46 4.74
CA SER A 146 -0.33 -19.82 4.67
C SER A 146 -1.23 -18.66 5.10
N CYS A 147 -2.45 -18.67 4.55
CA CYS A 147 -3.51 -17.80 5.02
C CYS A 147 -3.99 -18.26 6.40
N THR A 148 -3.82 -17.40 7.40
CA THR A 148 -4.17 -17.72 8.80
C THR A 148 -5.54 -17.21 9.20
N LYS A 149 -6.03 -16.15 8.54
CA LYS A 149 -7.34 -15.57 8.83
C LYS A 149 -8.00 -15.04 7.55
N ILE A 150 -9.30 -15.27 7.43
CA ILE A 150 -10.11 -14.82 6.31
C ILE A 150 -11.30 -14.04 6.86
N PHE A 151 -11.45 -12.80 6.39
CA PHE A 151 -12.61 -11.97 6.65
C PHE A 151 -13.49 -11.98 5.39
N GLN A 152 -14.67 -12.57 5.51
CA GLN A 152 -15.62 -12.70 4.39
C GLN A 152 -16.58 -11.51 4.40
N VAL A 153 -16.68 -10.83 3.26
CA VAL A 153 -17.68 -9.78 2.98
C VAL A 153 -18.69 -10.24 1.93
N GLN A 154 -19.65 -9.39 1.57
CA GLN A 154 -20.71 -9.74 0.62
C GLN A 154 -20.52 -9.11 -0.76
N ALA A 155 -19.42 -8.41 -0.99
CA ALA A 155 -19.07 -7.77 -2.26
C ALA A 155 -17.55 -7.79 -2.47
N PRO A 156 -17.05 -7.59 -3.71
CA PRO A 156 -15.63 -7.49 -3.99
C PRO A 156 -14.94 -6.42 -3.12
N VAL A 157 -13.77 -6.77 -2.58
CA VAL A 157 -12.96 -5.86 -1.76
C VAL A 157 -12.06 -5.01 -2.64
N ASN A 158 -12.16 -3.69 -2.51
CA ASN A 158 -11.29 -2.75 -3.22
C ASN A 158 -10.19 -2.18 -2.32
N ALA A 159 -10.47 -2.03 -1.02
CA ALA A 159 -9.58 -1.39 -0.06
C ALA A 159 -9.40 -2.24 1.18
N VAL A 160 -8.17 -2.34 1.67
CA VAL A 160 -7.85 -2.91 2.98
C VAL A 160 -6.79 -2.05 3.62
N MET A 161 -6.97 -1.71 4.89
CA MET A 161 -6.04 -0.92 5.68
C MET A 161 -6.00 -1.41 7.12
N LEU A 162 -4.81 -1.62 7.64
CA LEU A 162 -4.60 -1.96 9.04
C LEU A 162 -4.51 -0.67 9.86
N HIS A 163 -5.22 -0.62 11.00
CA HIS A 163 -5.11 0.51 11.93
C HIS A 163 -3.67 0.56 12.51
N PRO A 164 -3.07 1.74 12.71
CA PRO A 164 -1.69 1.88 13.20
C PRO A 164 -1.44 1.23 14.57
N ASP A 165 -2.47 1.11 15.42
CA ASP A 165 -2.38 0.40 16.71
C ASP A 165 -2.44 -1.13 16.58
N GLN A 166 -2.65 -1.66 15.36
CA GLN A 166 -2.67 -3.09 15.05
C GLN A 166 -3.86 -3.86 15.63
N THR A 167 -4.90 -3.18 16.09
CA THR A 167 -6.07 -3.82 16.72
C THR A 167 -7.19 -4.11 15.75
N GLN A 168 -7.30 -3.31 14.68
CA GLN A 168 -8.41 -3.37 13.73
C GLN A 168 -7.92 -3.37 12.29
N ILE A 169 -8.66 -4.05 11.42
CA ILE A 169 -8.50 -4.01 9.97
C ILE A 169 -9.76 -3.41 9.34
N MET A 170 -9.54 -2.39 8.48
CA MET A 170 -10.60 -1.72 7.73
C MET A 170 -10.68 -2.32 6.33
N VAL A 171 -11.88 -2.71 5.91
CA VAL A 171 -12.11 -3.33 4.60
C VAL A 171 -13.23 -2.58 3.88
N GLY A 172 -12.93 -1.98 2.74
CA GLY A 172 -13.89 -1.28 1.89
C GLY A 172 -14.30 -2.11 0.69
N ASP A 173 -15.59 -2.25 0.48
CA ASP A 173 -16.13 -3.09 -0.57
C ASP A 173 -16.85 -2.31 -1.69
N GLN A 174 -17.23 -3.02 -2.74
CA GLN A 174 -17.93 -2.45 -3.89
C GLN A 174 -19.39 -2.10 -3.60
N SER A 175 -19.98 -2.59 -2.50
CA SER A 175 -21.33 -2.22 -2.09
C SER A 175 -21.38 -0.87 -1.37
N GLY A 176 -20.23 -0.30 -1.01
CA GLY A 176 -20.11 0.97 -0.31
C GLY A 176 -20.02 0.84 1.21
N ILE A 177 -19.75 -0.35 1.70
CA ILE A 177 -19.61 -0.63 3.13
C ILE A 177 -18.13 -0.61 3.50
N ILE A 178 -17.81 0.02 4.61
CA ILE A 178 -16.53 -0.08 5.30
C ILE A 178 -16.76 -0.99 6.50
N HIS A 179 -16.10 -2.15 6.50
CA HIS A 179 -16.10 -3.10 7.60
C HIS A 179 -14.90 -2.82 8.50
N MET A 180 -15.13 -2.71 9.79
CA MET A 180 -14.10 -2.51 10.81
C MET A 180 -14.05 -3.75 11.67
N TRP A 181 -13.08 -4.65 11.41
CA TRP A 181 -12.88 -5.86 12.17
C TRP A 181 -11.87 -5.69 13.29
N ASP A 182 -12.27 -5.97 14.51
CA ASP A 182 -11.35 -6.16 15.62
C ASP A 182 -10.65 -7.52 15.48
N LEU A 183 -9.32 -7.49 15.44
CA LEU A 183 -8.49 -8.69 15.20
C LEU A 183 -8.48 -9.68 16.37
N ARG A 184 -8.83 -9.23 17.58
CA ARG A 184 -8.85 -10.05 18.80
C ARG A 184 -10.22 -10.64 19.07
N THR A 185 -11.27 -9.83 18.93
CA THR A 185 -12.65 -10.24 19.28
C THR A 185 -13.41 -10.79 18.10
N ASP A 186 -12.91 -10.57 16.88
CA ASP A 186 -13.58 -10.92 15.61
C ASP A 186 -14.90 -10.19 15.36
N GLN A 187 -15.17 -9.14 16.14
CA GLN A 187 -16.33 -8.29 15.94
C GLN A 187 -16.16 -7.43 14.70
N ASN A 188 -17.23 -7.32 13.93
CA ASN A 188 -17.31 -6.51 12.72
C ASN A 188 -18.32 -5.39 12.90
N GLU A 189 -17.85 -4.15 12.90
CA GLU A 189 -18.70 -2.97 12.79
C GLU A 189 -18.74 -2.50 11.34
N GLN A 190 -19.87 -1.92 10.92
CA GLN A 190 -20.07 -1.48 9.55
C GLN A 190 -20.36 0.01 9.51
N LEU A 191 -19.72 0.69 8.56
CA LEU A 191 -19.92 2.10 8.29
C LEU A 191 -20.29 2.27 6.81
N ILE A 192 -21.41 2.96 6.55
CA ILE A 192 -21.89 3.22 5.19
C ILE A 192 -21.88 4.73 4.95
N PRO A 193 -20.83 5.26 4.31
CA PRO A 193 -20.72 6.71 4.06
C PRO A 193 -21.77 7.22 3.06
N GLU A 194 -22.01 6.44 2.02
CA GLU A 194 -22.94 6.78 0.95
C GLU A 194 -23.50 5.50 0.34
N ALA A 195 -24.82 5.38 0.31
CA ALA A 195 -25.48 4.22 -0.28
C ALA A 195 -25.19 4.11 -1.78
N GLU A 196 -25.01 2.87 -2.25
CA GLU A 196 -24.76 2.56 -3.67
C GLU A 196 -23.54 3.28 -4.28
N ALA A 197 -22.54 3.57 -3.46
CA ALA A 197 -21.29 4.19 -3.87
C ALA A 197 -20.10 3.33 -3.44
N SER A 198 -19.51 2.60 -4.38
CA SER A 198 -18.39 1.69 -4.14
C SER A 198 -17.22 2.40 -3.47
N ILE A 199 -16.74 1.88 -2.34
CA ILE A 199 -15.49 2.33 -1.72
C ILE A 199 -14.34 1.93 -2.66
N GLN A 200 -13.47 2.88 -2.97
CA GLN A 200 -12.29 2.66 -3.82
C GLN A 200 -11.01 2.52 -3.00
N ASP A 201 -10.89 3.34 -1.95
CA ASP A 201 -9.74 3.29 -1.06
C ASP A 201 -10.06 3.81 0.33
N ILE A 202 -9.28 3.36 1.32
CA ILE A 202 -9.34 3.79 2.71
C ILE A 202 -7.92 4.12 3.17
N ALA A 203 -7.77 5.23 3.86
CA ALA A 203 -6.53 5.63 4.52
C ALA A 203 -6.79 5.96 5.98
N ILE A 204 -5.81 5.65 6.82
CA ILE A 204 -5.78 6.05 8.23
C ILE A 204 -4.51 6.88 8.42
N ASP A 205 -4.60 7.97 9.17
CA ASP A 205 -3.44 8.79 9.47
C ASP A 205 -2.45 8.05 10.37
N PRO A 206 -1.15 8.39 10.34
CA PRO A 206 -0.13 7.68 11.13
C PRO A 206 -0.38 7.67 12.65
N GLU A 207 -1.10 8.66 13.17
CA GLU A 207 -1.46 8.73 14.58
C GLU A 207 -2.70 7.87 14.95
N GLY A 208 -3.40 7.30 13.95
CA GLY A 208 -4.63 6.53 14.16
C GLY A 208 -5.83 7.36 14.61
N LYS A 209 -5.81 8.66 14.40
CA LYS A 209 -6.86 9.58 14.86
C LYS A 209 -7.90 9.90 13.80
N MET A 210 -7.54 9.77 12.53
CA MET A 210 -8.41 10.11 11.40
C MET A 210 -8.44 8.96 10.38
N MET A 211 -9.60 8.73 9.80
CA MET A 211 -9.80 7.84 8.67
C MET A 211 -10.43 8.62 7.52
N ALA A 212 -9.94 8.39 6.32
CA ALA A 212 -10.53 8.90 5.08
C ALA A 212 -10.92 7.73 4.17
N ALA A 213 -12.03 7.84 3.47
CA ALA A 213 -12.41 6.91 2.42
C ALA A 213 -12.91 7.66 1.19
N VAL A 214 -12.54 7.14 0.02
CA VAL A 214 -12.95 7.70 -1.27
C VAL A 214 -13.80 6.70 -2.04
N ASN A 215 -14.72 7.23 -2.87
CA ASN A 215 -15.66 6.41 -3.60
C ASN A 215 -15.65 6.65 -5.11
N ASN A 216 -16.39 5.82 -5.84
CA ASN A 216 -16.53 5.87 -7.28
C ASN A 216 -17.32 7.09 -7.80
N LYS A 217 -17.97 7.87 -6.93
CA LYS A 217 -18.65 9.12 -7.30
C LYS A 217 -17.74 10.35 -7.17
N GLY A 218 -16.49 10.18 -6.71
CA GLY A 218 -15.53 11.27 -6.54
C GLY A 218 -15.61 11.95 -5.17
N ASN A 219 -16.35 11.38 -4.22
CA ASN A 219 -16.48 11.88 -2.86
C ASN A 219 -15.41 11.33 -1.96
N CYS A 220 -14.97 12.14 -1.00
CA CYS A 220 -14.12 11.75 0.11
C CYS A 220 -14.84 12.02 1.42
N TYR A 221 -14.91 11.03 2.27
CA TYR A 221 -15.48 11.09 3.61
C TYR A 221 -14.38 10.96 4.65
N VAL A 222 -14.46 11.74 5.69
CA VAL A 222 -13.45 11.74 6.76
C VAL A 222 -14.13 11.59 8.11
N TRP A 223 -13.53 10.75 8.96
CA TRP A 223 -13.96 10.49 10.34
C TRP A 223 -12.82 10.69 11.31
N SER A 224 -13.17 11.05 12.55
CA SER A 224 -12.30 10.92 13.71
C SER A 224 -12.43 9.50 14.25
N LEU A 225 -11.30 8.85 14.47
CA LEU A 225 -11.18 7.56 15.15
C LEU A 225 -10.79 7.73 16.63
N GLY A 226 -10.30 8.92 17.00
CA GLY A 226 -9.88 9.24 18.37
C GLY A 226 -10.97 9.89 19.20
N GLY A 227 -10.89 9.68 20.52
CA GLY A 227 -11.80 10.32 21.48
C GLY A 227 -12.52 9.33 22.37
N SER A 228 -13.50 9.82 23.14
CA SER A 228 -14.31 9.00 24.05
C SER A 228 -15.48 8.28 23.35
N ALA A 229 -15.67 8.53 22.05
CA ALA A 229 -16.72 7.87 21.26
C ALA A 229 -16.30 6.45 20.90
N PRO A 230 -17.17 5.45 21.10
CA PRO A 230 -16.88 4.06 20.75
C PRO A 230 -16.86 3.81 19.22
N HIS A 231 -17.39 4.73 18.43
CA HIS A 231 -17.54 4.60 16.98
C HIS A 231 -16.90 5.80 16.26
N PRO A 232 -16.52 5.64 14.98
CA PRO A 232 -16.00 6.74 14.15
C PRO A 232 -16.98 7.91 14.07
N VAL A 233 -16.50 9.11 14.35
CA VAL A 233 -17.30 10.34 14.30
C VAL A 233 -17.08 11.05 12.97
N PRO A 234 -18.12 11.30 12.14
CA PRO A 234 -17.97 12.03 10.89
C PRO A 234 -17.40 13.44 11.12
N LEU A 235 -16.33 13.77 10.41
CA LEU A 235 -15.70 15.09 10.44
C LEU A 235 -16.04 15.92 9.21
N LYS A 236 -15.93 15.32 8.02
CA LYS A 236 -16.07 16.06 6.77
C LYS A 236 -16.54 15.17 5.62
N HIS A 237 -17.35 15.74 4.76
CA HIS A 237 -17.63 15.28 3.40
C HIS A 237 -17.03 16.28 2.42
N ILE A 238 -16.25 15.79 1.47
CA ILE A 238 -15.55 16.58 0.45
C ILE A 238 -15.97 16.04 -0.91
N VAL A 239 -16.55 16.88 -1.76
CA VAL A 239 -16.71 16.58 -3.18
C VAL A 239 -15.36 16.81 -3.84
N ALA A 240 -14.51 15.76 -3.81
CA ALA A 240 -13.11 15.89 -4.15
C ALA A 240 -12.89 15.98 -5.66
N HIS A 241 -13.59 15.15 -6.43
CA HIS A 241 -13.33 14.97 -7.86
C HIS A 241 -14.62 14.89 -8.67
N SER A 242 -14.51 15.19 -9.96
CA SER A 242 -15.63 15.10 -10.91
C SER A 242 -15.83 13.69 -11.49
N LYS A 243 -14.90 12.77 -11.24
CA LYS A 243 -14.94 11.36 -11.63
C LYS A 243 -14.53 10.48 -10.45
N TYR A 244 -14.38 9.16 -10.70
CA TYR A 244 -13.94 8.21 -9.70
C TYR A 244 -12.74 8.74 -8.91
N ALA A 245 -12.84 8.84 -7.58
CA ALA A 245 -11.68 8.94 -6.72
C ALA A 245 -11.09 7.53 -6.54
N LEU A 246 -9.81 7.36 -6.81
CA LEU A 246 -9.17 6.04 -6.92
C LEU A 246 -8.35 5.68 -5.68
N ARG A 247 -7.65 6.67 -5.10
CA ARG A 247 -6.81 6.51 -3.92
C ARG A 247 -6.94 7.71 -2.99
N CYS A 248 -6.67 7.43 -1.71
CA CYS A 248 -6.41 8.48 -0.73
C CYS A 248 -5.26 8.04 0.18
N LYS A 249 -4.38 8.99 0.58
CA LYS A 249 -3.30 8.73 1.54
C LYS A 249 -3.05 9.97 2.39
N PHE A 250 -2.83 9.77 3.68
CA PHE A 250 -2.36 10.83 4.56
C PHE A 250 -0.86 11.03 4.42
N SER A 251 -0.39 12.25 4.64
CA SER A 251 1.02 12.54 4.86
C SER A 251 1.49 11.98 6.20
N LEU A 252 2.80 11.73 6.33
CA LEU A 252 3.36 11.11 7.54
C LEU A 252 3.28 12.02 8.78
N ASP A 253 3.16 13.32 8.60
CA ASP A 253 2.93 14.30 9.65
C ASP A 253 1.43 14.53 9.94
N SER A 254 0.53 13.78 9.31
CA SER A 254 -0.94 13.89 9.43
C SER A 254 -1.51 15.28 9.04
N THR A 255 -0.72 16.16 8.43
CA THR A 255 -1.15 17.53 8.09
C THR A 255 -1.89 17.63 6.76
N MET A 256 -1.71 16.64 5.89
CA MET A 256 -2.28 16.63 4.55
C MET A 256 -2.92 15.28 4.21
N LEU A 257 -3.91 15.33 3.31
CA LEU A 257 -4.52 14.18 2.66
C LEU A 257 -4.39 14.37 1.14
N VAL A 258 -3.91 13.39 0.40
CA VAL A 258 -3.99 13.36 -1.06
C VAL A 258 -5.16 12.49 -1.50
N THR A 259 -5.86 12.90 -2.54
CA THR A 259 -6.85 12.11 -3.28
C THR A 259 -6.48 12.08 -4.75
N THR A 260 -6.55 10.92 -5.40
CA THR A 260 -6.26 10.75 -6.82
C THR A 260 -7.50 10.33 -7.59
N SER A 261 -7.55 10.64 -8.89
CA SER A 261 -8.78 10.46 -9.63
C SER A 261 -8.60 10.14 -11.13
N GLY A 262 -9.69 9.56 -11.68
CA GLY A 262 -9.94 9.43 -13.12
C GLY A 262 -10.28 10.76 -13.82
N ASP A 263 -10.36 11.89 -13.11
CA ASP A 263 -10.46 13.22 -13.70
C ASP A 263 -9.11 13.80 -14.12
N CYS A 264 -8.06 12.99 -14.05
CA CYS A 264 -6.69 13.33 -14.42
C CYS A 264 -6.01 14.30 -13.44
N SER A 265 -6.43 14.34 -12.20
CA SER A 265 -5.82 15.18 -11.16
C SER A 265 -5.48 14.38 -9.91
N ALA A 266 -4.51 14.87 -9.16
CA ALA A 266 -4.34 14.57 -7.75
C ALA A 266 -4.57 15.86 -6.95
N LYS A 267 -5.32 15.79 -5.85
CA LYS A 267 -5.64 16.94 -5.02
C LYS A 267 -5.12 16.73 -3.62
N VAL A 268 -4.47 17.75 -3.08
CA VAL A 268 -3.92 17.77 -1.73
C VAL A 268 -4.78 18.66 -0.85
N TRP A 269 -5.25 18.11 0.26
CA TRP A 269 -6.15 18.76 1.21
C TRP A 269 -5.43 18.96 2.53
N ARG A 270 -5.63 20.10 3.18
CA ARG A 270 -5.13 20.37 4.54
C ARG A 270 -6.07 19.70 5.54
N THR A 271 -5.55 18.93 6.49
CA THR A 271 -6.37 18.19 7.46
C THR A 271 -6.99 19.07 8.55
N SER A 272 -6.41 20.25 8.84
CA SER A 272 -6.90 21.14 9.88
C SER A 272 -8.25 21.80 9.57
N ASP A 273 -8.54 22.06 8.31
CA ASP A 273 -9.76 22.76 7.85
C ASP A 273 -10.42 22.10 6.61
N TRP A 274 -9.78 21.08 6.05
CA TRP A 274 -10.19 20.38 4.83
C TRP A 274 -10.28 21.28 3.61
N SER A 275 -9.50 22.36 3.58
CA SER A 275 -9.36 23.22 2.39
C SER A 275 -8.46 22.56 1.35
N LEU A 276 -8.76 22.81 0.07
CA LEU A 276 -7.90 22.42 -1.04
C LEU A 276 -6.60 23.22 -0.99
N LEU A 277 -5.49 22.53 -0.77
CA LEU A 277 -4.16 23.13 -0.75
C LEU A 277 -3.59 23.25 -2.17
N ARG A 278 -3.64 22.14 -2.94
CA ARG A 278 -3.13 22.09 -4.33
C ARG A 278 -3.97 21.13 -5.18
N GLU A 279 -4.08 21.48 -6.44
CA GLU A 279 -4.49 20.57 -7.51
C GLU A 279 -3.28 20.33 -8.42
N LEU A 280 -2.84 19.08 -8.51
CA LEU A 280 -1.68 18.64 -9.26
C LEU A 280 -2.17 18.04 -10.59
N ARG A 281 -1.89 18.73 -11.67
CA ARG A 281 -2.30 18.35 -13.01
C ARG A 281 -1.22 18.69 -14.03
N ASN A 282 -1.04 17.80 -15.01
CA ASN A 282 -0.17 18.02 -16.17
C ASN A 282 -1.00 17.80 -17.44
N GLU A 283 -0.65 18.46 -18.53
CA GLU A 283 -1.40 18.39 -19.81
C GLU A 283 -1.45 16.97 -20.39
N THR A 284 -0.40 16.19 -20.24
CA THR A 284 -0.30 14.81 -20.72
C THR A 284 -0.89 13.81 -19.73
N GLN A 285 -1.10 14.21 -18.47
CA GLN A 285 -1.55 13.33 -17.40
C GLN A 285 -2.95 12.79 -17.69
N ARG A 286 -3.12 11.50 -17.44
CA ARG A 286 -4.39 10.79 -17.52
C ARG A 286 -4.84 10.38 -16.12
N TRP A 287 -5.62 9.32 -15.99
CA TRP A 287 -6.07 8.83 -14.70
C TRP A 287 -4.90 8.68 -13.76
N VAL A 288 -4.99 9.28 -12.59
CA VAL A 288 -3.99 9.14 -11.53
C VAL A 288 -4.43 8.01 -10.62
N TRP A 289 -3.71 6.89 -10.71
CA TRP A 289 -4.10 5.66 -10.04
C TRP A 289 -3.62 5.59 -8.59
N ASP A 290 -2.45 6.09 -8.31
CA ASP A 290 -1.84 5.98 -6.99
C ASP A 290 -0.96 7.18 -6.67
N ALA A 291 -0.70 7.41 -5.38
CA ALA A 291 0.19 8.46 -4.91
C ALA A 291 0.92 8.03 -3.62
N ALA A 292 2.07 8.65 -3.34
CA ALA A 292 2.79 8.47 -2.09
C ALA A 292 3.52 9.76 -1.70
N PHE A 293 3.42 10.15 -0.43
CA PHE A 293 4.18 11.26 0.13
C PHE A 293 5.62 10.85 0.46
N SER A 294 6.53 11.82 0.42
CA SER A 294 7.83 11.72 1.06
C SER A 294 7.67 11.83 2.59
N ILE A 295 8.70 11.39 3.34
CA ILE A 295 8.67 11.40 4.80
C ILE A 295 8.55 12.82 5.38
N ASP A 296 9.14 13.80 4.69
CA ASP A 296 9.08 15.22 5.07
C ASP A 296 7.78 15.91 4.62
N SER A 297 6.84 15.14 4.00
CA SER A 297 5.57 15.63 3.46
C SER A 297 5.69 16.73 2.39
N ARG A 298 6.91 17.07 1.96
CA ARG A 298 7.19 18.11 0.98
C ARG A 298 6.96 17.67 -0.45
N TYR A 299 7.21 16.41 -0.74
CA TYR A 299 7.08 15.86 -2.08
C TYR A 299 5.98 14.82 -2.16
N LEU A 300 5.36 14.74 -3.33
CA LEU A 300 4.34 13.75 -3.66
C LEU A 300 4.71 13.04 -4.97
N PHE A 301 4.68 11.72 -4.95
CA PHE A 301 4.75 10.90 -6.15
C PHE A 301 3.34 10.55 -6.61
N THR A 302 3.12 10.56 -7.92
CA THR A 302 1.86 10.12 -8.53
C THR A 302 2.14 9.16 -9.68
N GLY A 303 1.32 8.12 -9.82
CA GLY A 303 1.37 7.16 -10.93
C GLY A 303 0.14 7.32 -11.84
N SER A 304 0.35 7.36 -13.16
CA SER A 304 -0.71 7.69 -14.10
C SER A 304 -0.84 6.69 -15.26
N SER A 305 -2.04 6.69 -15.88
CA SER A 305 -2.35 5.87 -17.05
C SER A 305 -1.58 6.26 -18.31
N ASP A 306 -0.90 7.38 -18.32
CA ASP A 306 -0.02 7.80 -19.40
C ASP A 306 1.36 7.13 -19.36
N SER A 307 1.56 6.16 -18.46
CA SER A 307 2.79 5.39 -18.25
C SER A 307 3.93 6.16 -17.56
N TYR A 308 3.61 7.34 -17.01
CA TYR A 308 4.57 8.15 -16.25
C TYR A 308 4.24 8.12 -14.74
N ALA A 309 5.28 8.04 -13.93
CA ALA A 309 5.21 8.50 -12.55
C ALA A 309 5.82 9.91 -12.46
N ARG A 310 5.29 10.74 -11.56
CA ARG A 310 5.66 12.15 -11.43
C ARG A 310 5.98 12.49 -9.99
N LEU A 311 6.99 13.31 -9.80
CA LEU A 311 7.37 13.93 -8.54
C LEU A 311 6.93 15.39 -8.52
N TRP A 312 6.19 15.77 -7.50
CA TRP A 312 5.66 17.10 -7.31
C TRP A 312 6.21 17.73 -6.03
N ASP A 313 6.59 18.99 -6.07
CA ASP A 313 6.77 19.81 -4.87
C ASP A 313 5.37 20.28 -4.43
N VAL A 314 4.92 19.83 -3.27
CA VAL A 314 3.55 20.08 -2.78
C VAL A 314 3.36 21.55 -2.40
N GLU A 315 4.39 22.20 -1.83
CA GLU A 315 4.32 23.60 -1.42
C GLU A 315 4.19 24.54 -2.63
N LYS A 316 4.99 24.31 -3.67
CA LYS A 316 4.95 25.11 -4.90
C LYS A 316 3.84 24.67 -5.86
N GLY A 317 3.42 23.41 -5.83
CA GLY A 317 2.51 22.80 -6.79
C GLY A 317 3.18 22.58 -8.16
N THR A 318 4.52 22.47 -8.21
CA THR A 318 5.29 22.32 -9.45
C THR A 318 5.70 20.87 -9.68
N LEU A 319 5.72 20.48 -10.97
CA LEU A 319 6.28 19.21 -11.40
C LEU A 319 7.82 19.32 -11.36
N GLU A 320 8.45 18.50 -10.54
CA GLU A 320 9.91 18.48 -10.38
C GLU A 320 10.55 17.43 -11.29
N ARG A 321 9.89 16.28 -11.52
CA ARG A 321 10.44 15.18 -12.29
C ARG A 321 9.39 14.25 -12.86
N GLU A 322 9.71 13.66 -14.01
CA GLU A 322 8.97 12.54 -14.60
C GLU A 322 9.85 11.29 -14.66
N TYR A 323 9.25 10.15 -14.36
CA TYR A 323 9.86 8.82 -14.43
C TYR A 323 9.24 8.08 -15.61
N CYS A 324 9.99 7.92 -16.66
CA CYS A 324 9.54 7.26 -17.88
C CYS A 324 10.21 5.88 -18.07
N GLY A 325 9.47 4.89 -18.52
CA GLY A 325 10.01 3.55 -18.77
C GLY A 325 8.98 2.44 -18.72
N HIS A 326 7.80 2.67 -18.11
CA HIS A 326 6.66 1.79 -18.28
C HIS A 326 6.07 1.91 -19.68
N GLN A 327 5.58 0.78 -20.23
CA GLN A 327 4.98 0.74 -21.56
C GLN A 327 3.45 0.84 -21.52
N LYS A 328 2.85 0.71 -20.34
CA LYS A 328 1.41 0.83 -20.10
C LYS A 328 1.17 1.60 -18.80
N ALA A 329 -0.11 1.77 -18.45
CA ALA A 329 -0.54 2.48 -17.25
C ALA A 329 0.21 2.02 -16.00
N ILE A 330 0.67 2.96 -15.19
CA ILE A 330 1.15 2.75 -13.83
C ILE A 330 -0.08 2.75 -12.92
N THR A 331 -0.30 1.66 -12.20
CA THR A 331 -1.48 1.42 -11.36
C THR A 331 -1.18 1.39 -9.87
N ALA A 332 0.07 1.14 -9.52
CA ALA A 332 0.51 1.06 -8.15
C ALA A 332 1.87 1.73 -7.95
N LEU A 333 2.03 2.34 -6.80
CA LEU A 333 3.22 3.08 -6.43
C LEU A 333 3.48 2.88 -4.92
N ALA A 334 4.73 2.60 -4.58
CA ALA A 334 5.20 2.60 -3.21
C ALA A 334 6.48 3.42 -3.12
N PHE A 335 6.58 4.22 -2.08
CA PHE A 335 7.74 5.05 -1.83
C PHE A 335 8.20 4.89 -0.39
N ARG A 336 9.49 4.82 -0.21
CA ARG A 336 10.12 4.82 1.09
C ARG A 336 11.38 5.66 1.07
N ASP A 337 11.41 6.59 1.99
CA ASP A 337 12.56 7.40 2.30
C ASP A 337 13.04 6.97 3.70
N GLN A 338 14.20 6.31 3.76
CA GLN A 338 14.82 5.97 5.04
C GLN A 338 16.04 6.87 5.24
N THR A 339 15.96 7.76 6.19
CA THR A 339 17.14 8.20 6.91
C THR A 339 17.47 7.11 7.94
N VAL A 340 18.55 6.38 7.70
CA VAL A 340 19.17 5.52 8.71
C VAL A 340 19.78 6.41 9.78
#